data_876403111d5676805928c023669df460
#
_entry.id   876403111d5676805928c023669df460
#
_cell.length_a   1.000
_cell.length_b   1.000
_cell.length_c   1.000
_cell.angle_alpha   90.00
_cell.angle_beta   90.00
_cell.angle_gamma   90.00
#
_symmetry.space_group_name_H-M   'P 1'
#
loop_
_entity.id
_entity.type
_entity.pdbx_description
1 polymer ?
#
loop_
_entity_poly.entity_id
_entity_poly.type
_entity_poly.pdbx_seq_one_letter_code
_entity_poly.pdbx_strand_id
1 'polypeptide(L)'
;PSATAESPVDDEEIPPFDVDGATRSVVKTSDGPREIPSFLKSHAPASSSDSSAKEVRPSKTSVPAAADSEEPEDGRLQLPPLSMLRHNPHSAVAASSDKELEQTANSLQSTLNEFGLHSRVVGWISGPTVTTFKVQPGEGERVSRISNLEDDIALSLAAQSVRIFAPIPGTSLVGIEIPNAKRQNVNLGDVLPYVQGGPLELAIGRDAEGQPIVADLAKMPHLLIAGTTGSGKSVMINSIIMALLMRSLPEDVRLIMVDPKRVEL
;
A
#
# COMPACT_ATOMS: atom_id res chain seq x y z
N PRO A 1 28.95 35.92 54.03
CA PRO A 1 29.02 35.54 52.60
C PRO A 1 27.85 34.67 52.28
N SER A 2 26.93 35.28 51.56
CA SER A 2 25.64 34.75 51.25
C SER A 2 25.78 33.82 50.00
N ALA A 3 25.35 32.61 50.14
CA ALA A 3 25.13 31.71 48.99
C ALA A 3 23.69 31.94 48.48
N THR A 4 23.59 32.38 47.26
CA THR A 4 22.34 32.50 46.51
C THR A 4 21.94 31.13 45.99
N ALA A 5 20.78 30.64 46.43
CA ALA A 5 20.17 29.42 45.93
C ALA A 5 19.55 29.69 44.53
N GLU A 6 19.97 28.95 43.55
CA GLU A 6 19.28 28.86 42.25
C GLU A 6 18.01 28.01 42.39
N SER A 7 16.89 28.55 41.92
CA SER A 7 15.60 27.86 41.82
C SER A 7 15.62 26.80 40.75
N PRO A 8 14.99 25.66 40.93
CA PRO A 8 14.86 24.66 39.88
C PRO A 8 13.93 25.16 38.78
N VAL A 9 14.36 24.97 37.56
CA VAL A 9 13.56 25.19 36.33
C VAL A 9 12.47 24.13 36.31
N ASP A 10 11.22 24.55 36.26
CA ASP A 10 10.07 23.68 36.06
C ASP A 10 10.23 22.95 34.73
N ASP A 11 10.37 21.63 34.80
CA ASP A 11 10.17 20.74 33.64
C ASP A 11 8.70 20.81 33.23
N GLU A 12 8.38 21.62 32.23
CA GLU A 12 7.11 21.55 31.54
C GLU A 12 7.00 20.15 30.90
N GLU A 13 6.22 19.31 31.56
CA GLU A 13 5.78 18.03 30.98
C GLU A 13 5.06 18.30 29.65
N ILE A 14 5.73 17.98 28.56
CA ILE A 14 5.12 17.93 27.24
C ILE A 14 4.03 16.84 27.30
N PRO A 15 2.74 17.17 27.11
CA PRO A 15 1.69 16.16 27.17
C PRO A 15 1.95 15.07 26.10
N PRO A 16 1.68 13.79 26.42
CA PRO A 16 1.90 12.71 25.49
C PRO A 16 1.06 12.94 24.22
N PHE A 17 1.71 12.83 23.08
CA PHE A 17 1.10 13.01 21.77
C PHE A 17 -0.04 12.00 21.62
N ASP A 18 -1.28 12.49 21.45
CA ASP A 18 -2.44 11.64 21.25
C ASP A 18 -2.42 11.01 19.84
N VAL A 19 -1.92 9.77 19.76
CA VAL A 19 -1.74 9.03 18.52
C VAL A 19 -3.07 8.57 17.92
N ASP A 20 -4.14 8.51 18.73
CA ASP A 20 -5.45 8.02 18.30
C ASP A 20 -6.21 9.01 17.40
N GLY A 21 -5.88 10.29 17.46
CA GLY A 21 -6.46 11.31 16.59
C GLY A 21 -5.91 11.35 15.17
N ALA A 22 -4.65 10.95 14.97
CA ALA A 22 -3.96 11.07 13.68
C ALA A 22 -4.29 9.92 12.70
N THR A 23 -4.79 8.80 13.19
CA THR A 23 -5.08 7.61 12.36
C THR A 23 -6.47 7.61 11.74
N ARG A 24 -7.33 8.60 12.05
CA ARG A 24 -8.74 8.63 11.63
C ARG A 24 -9.05 9.41 10.35
N SER A 25 -8.09 10.02 9.68
CA SER A 25 -8.35 10.78 8.44
C SER A 25 -8.10 10.00 7.15
N VAL A 26 -8.06 8.66 7.19
CA VAL A 26 -8.26 7.88 5.97
C VAL A 26 -9.75 7.93 5.65
N VAL A 27 -10.12 8.87 4.80
CA VAL A 27 -11.50 8.99 4.29
C VAL A 27 -11.79 7.72 3.49
N LYS A 28 -12.48 6.77 4.12
CA LYS A 28 -13.22 5.74 3.37
C LYS A 28 -14.30 6.47 2.58
N THR A 29 -14.05 6.69 1.30
CA THR A 29 -15.13 7.05 0.39
C THR A 29 -16.02 5.81 0.27
N SER A 30 -17.10 5.80 1.05
CA SER A 30 -18.19 4.83 0.97
C SER A 30 -19.06 5.19 -0.23
N ASP A 31 -18.62 4.82 -1.42
CA ASP A 31 -19.51 4.69 -2.57
C ASP A 31 -18.98 3.52 -3.38
N GLY A 32 -19.89 2.60 -3.73
CA GLY A 32 -19.74 1.30 -4.33
C GLY A 32 -18.55 1.00 -5.26
N PRO A 33 -18.47 -0.16 -5.90
CA PRO A 33 -17.32 -0.52 -6.70
C PRO A 33 -17.10 0.53 -7.78
N ARG A 34 -16.03 1.34 -7.66
CA ARG A 34 -15.66 2.34 -8.65
C ARG A 34 -15.38 1.61 -9.96
N GLU A 35 -16.10 1.97 -11.01
CA GLU A 35 -15.88 1.41 -12.33
C GLU A 35 -14.41 1.61 -12.76
N ILE A 36 -13.81 0.53 -13.25
CA ILE A 36 -12.47 0.57 -13.83
C ILE A 36 -12.51 1.52 -15.02
N PRO A 37 -11.65 2.54 -15.07
CA PRO A 37 -11.57 3.46 -16.19
C PRO A 37 -11.49 2.71 -17.53
N SER A 38 -12.21 3.17 -18.54
CA SER A 38 -12.41 2.48 -19.82
C SER A 38 -11.11 2.14 -20.57
N PHE A 39 -10.02 2.88 -20.34
CA PHE A 39 -8.71 2.61 -20.94
C PHE A 39 -8.01 1.35 -20.41
N LEU A 40 -8.42 0.84 -19.24
CA LEU A 40 -7.92 -0.41 -18.66
C LEU A 40 -8.70 -1.65 -19.14
N LYS A 41 -9.87 -1.46 -19.79
CA LYS A 41 -10.71 -2.56 -20.28
C LYS A 41 -10.28 -3.14 -21.61
N SER A 42 -9.32 -2.54 -22.32
CA SER A 42 -8.99 -2.89 -23.72
C SER A 42 -7.92 -3.97 -23.90
N HIS A 43 -7.42 -4.63 -22.86
CA HIS A 43 -6.36 -5.64 -22.98
C HIS A 43 -6.66 -6.95 -22.25
N ALA A 44 -7.87 -7.48 -22.43
CA ALA A 44 -8.12 -8.89 -22.15
C ALA A 44 -7.97 -9.69 -23.45
N PRO A 45 -7.14 -10.73 -23.52
CA PRO A 45 -7.06 -11.56 -24.72
C PRO A 45 -8.33 -12.42 -24.82
N ALA A 46 -9.09 -12.21 -25.87
CA ALA A 46 -10.19 -13.08 -26.24
C ALA A 46 -9.62 -14.44 -26.67
N SER A 47 -10.00 -15.50 -25.98
CA SER A 47 -9.80 -16.88 -26.44
C SER A 47 -10.74 -17.19 -27.59
N SER A 48 -10.21 -17.38 -28.78
CA SER A 48 -10.90 -18.14 -29.83
C SER A 48 -9.90 -19.07 -30.49
N SER A 49 -10.18 -20.37 -30.37
CA SER A 49 -9.64 -21.46 -31.14
C SER A 49 -10.04 -21.28 -32.60
N ASP A 50 -9.12 -21.28 -33.54
CA ASP A 50 -9.22 -22.22 -34.67
C ASP A 50 -7.89 -22.34 -35.45
N SER A 51 -7.67 -23.53 -35.94
CA SER A 51 -6.51 -24.04 -36.61
C SER A 51 -6.42 -23.57 -38.07
N SER A 52 -5.25 -23.16 -38.54
CA SER A 52 -4.73 -23.60 -39.85
C SER A 52 -3.31 -23.11 -40.08
N ALA A 53 -2.41 -24.05 -40.30
CA ALA A 53 -1.02 -23.81 -40.64
C ALA A 53 -0.86 -23.22 -42.04
N LYS A 54 -0.03 -22.19 -42.18
CA LYS A 54 0.68 -21.92 -43.43
C LYS A 54 2.01 -21.23 -43.17
N GLU A 55 3.06 -21.93 -43.50
CA GLU A 55 4.46 -21.60 -43.50
C GLU A 55 4.75 -20.43 -44.47
N VAL A 56 5.38 -19.34 -44.00
CA VAL A 56 5.99 -18.31 -44.84
C VAL A 56 7.29 -17.84 -44.21
N ARG A 57 8.35 -17.85 -45.00
CA ARG A 57 9.76 -17.53 -44.75
C ARG A 57 9.98 -16.07 -44.31
N PRO A 58 11.10 -15.76 -43.61
CA PRO A 58 11.36 -14.45 -43.05
C PRO A 58 11.83 -13.44 -44.10
N SER A 59 11.15 -12.32 -44.12
CA SER A 59 11.57 -11.12 -44.85
C SER A 59 12.28 -10.14 -43.89
N LYS A 60 13.37 -9.56 -44.36
CA LYS A 60 14.26 -8.70 -43.64
C LYS A 60 13.57 -7.44 -43.08
N THR A 61 13.74 -7.23 -41.79
CA THR A 61 13.23 -6.12 -41.03
C THR A 61 13.98 -4.84 -41.36
N SER A 62 13.28 -3.85 -41.86
CA SER A 62 13.69 -2.44 -41.82
C SER A 62 13.34 -1.89 -40.43
N VAL A 63 14.33 -1.34 -39.75
CA VAL A 63 14.18 -0.61 -38.51
C VAL A 63 13.30 0.61 -38.78
N PRO A 64 12.21 0.83 -38.03
CA PRO A 64 11.49 2.11 -38.13
C PRO A 64 12.39 3.21 -37.55
N ALA A 65 12.58 4.25 -38.33
CA ALA A 65 13.21 5.50 -37.91
C ALA A 65 12.52 6.05 -36.65
N ALA A 66 13.33 6.70 -35.83
CA ALA A 66 12.87 7.43 -34.66
C ALA A 66 11.60 8.24 -34.98
N ALA A 67 10.57 8.01 -34.17
CA ALA A 67 9.43 8.89 -34.21
C ALA A 67 9.91 10.28 -33.85
N ASP A 68 9.77 11.22 -34.80
CA ASP A 68 9.91 12.62 -34.57
C ASP A 68 9.06 12.98 -33.34
N SER A 69 9.72 13.44 -32.30
CA SER A 69 9.09 14.14 -31.21
C SER A 69 8.56 15.45 -31.79
N GLU A 70 7.30 15.48 -32.15
CA GLU A 70 6.61 16.73 -32.44
C GLU A 70 6.74 17.60 -31.18
N GLU A 71 7.56 18.65 -31.26
CA GLU A 71 7.57 19.70 -30.25
C GLU A 71 6.15 20.31 -30.20
N PRO A 72 5.57 20.51 -29.01
CA PRO A 72 4.24 21.08 -28.93
C PRO A 72 4.25 22.49 -29.51
N GLU A 73 3.55 22.70 -30.61
CA GLU A 73 3.47 23.97 -31.37
C GLU A 73 2.90 25.15 -30.57
N ASP A 74 2.46 24.95 -29.32
CA ASP A 74 1.70 25.99 -28.55
C ASP A 74 2.40 26.46 -27.27
N GLY A 75 3.67 26.10 -27.01
CA GLY A 75 4.42 26.58 -25.83
C GLY A 75 3.73 26.33 -24.48
N ARG A 76 2.60 25.63 -24.45
CA ARG A 76 1.87 25.25 -23.22
C ARG A 76 2.53 24.03 -22.59
N LEU A 77 2.78 24.14 -21.31
CA LEU A 77 3.25 22.99 -20.52
C LEU A 77 2.21 21.88 -20.56
N GLN A 78 2.65 20.66 -20.85
CA GLN A 78 1.80 19.47 -20.84
C GLN A 78 2.22 18.55 -19.70
N LEU A 79 1.24 17.84 -19.13
CA LEU A 79 1.51 16.85 -18.11
C LEU A 79 2.23 15.64 -18.72
N PRO A 80 3.19 15.04 -18.00
CA PRO A 80 3.85 13.81 -18.45
C PRO A 80 2.84 12.69 -18.69
N PRO A 81 2.98 11.87 -19.75
CA PRO A 81 2.07 10.78 -20.00
C PRO A 81 2.24 9.66 -18.97
N LEU A 82 1.14 9.06 -18.53
CA LEU A 82 1.16 7.96 -17.54
C LEU A 82 1.96 6.74 -18.02
N SER A 83 2.16 6.59 -19.34
CA SER A 83 2.99 5.53 -19.93
C SER A 83 4.46 5.56 -19.53
N MET A 84 4.95 6.68 -18.99
CA MET A 84 6.31 6.77 -18.41
C MET A 84 6.43 5.97 -17.09
N LEU A 85 5.34 5.70 -16.42
CA LEU A 85 5.34 4.97 -15.16
C LEU A 85 5.33 3.46 -15.39
N ARG A 86 6.07 2.75 -14.55
CA ARG A 86 6.02 1.29 -14.54
C ARG A 86 4.69 0.81 -13.99
N HIS A 87 4.15 -0.24 -14.61
CA HIS A 87 2.94 -0.92 -14.18
C HIS A 87 3.23 -2.37 -13.81
N ASN A 88 2.59 -2.85 -12.76
CA ASN A 88 2.51 -4.25 -12.41
C ASN A 88 1.04 -4.69 -12.50
N PRO A 89 0.62 -5.43 -13.53
CA PRO A 89 -0.77 -5.87 -13.69
C PRO A 89 -1.26 -6.75 -12.53
N HIS A 90 -0.33 -7.34 -11.77
CA HIS A 90 -0.65 -8.18 -10.62
C HIS A 90 -0.62 -7.42 -9.28
N SER A 91 -0.43 -6.10 -9.29
CA SER A 91 -0.31 -5.30 -8.07
C SER A 91 -1.55 -5.32 -7.15
N ALA A 92 -2.71 -5.69 -7.69
CA ALA A 92 -3.97 -5.82 -6.94
C ALA A 92 -4.35 -7.27 -6.62
N VAL A 93 -3.57 -8.25 -7.12
CA VAL A 93 -3.91 -9.67 -7.02
C VAL A 93 -3.13 -10.31 -5.88
N ALA A 94 -3.76 -11.31 -5.24
CA ALA A 94 -3.10 -12.14 -4.25
C ALA A 94 -1.80 -12.74 -4.78
N ALA A 95 -0.74 -12.64 -3.99
CA ALA A 95 0.57 -13.18 -4.35
C ALA A 95 0.69 -14.68 -4.10
N SER A 96 -0.17 -15.23 -3.25
CA SER A 96 -0.17 -16.63 -2.81
C SER A 96 -1.30 -17.41 -3.47
N SER A 97 -1.06 -18.68 -3.76
CA SER A 97 -2.09 -19.59 -4.25
C SER A 97 -3.04 -20.03 -3.14
N ASP A 98 -4.28 -20.39 -3.49
CA ASP A 98 -5.28 -20.87 -2.52
C ASP A 98 -4.77 -22.03 -1.67
N LYS A 99 -3.99 -22.93 -2.26
CA LYS A 99 -3.38 -24.07 -1.56
C LYS A 99 -2.36 -23.63 -0.50
N GLU A 100 -1.52 -22.64 -0.81
CA GLU A 100 -0.57 -22.08 0.15
C GLU A 100 -1.29 -21.36 1.29
N LEU A 101 -2.37 -20.66 0.97
CA LEU A 101 -3.20 -19.97 1.97
C LEU A 101 -3.91 -20.95 2.90
N GLU A 102 -4.45 -22.04 2.35
CA GLU A 102 -5.06 -23.10 3.15
C GLU A 102 -4.06 -23.80 4.07
N GLN A 103 -2.85 -24.07 3.58
CA GLN A 103 -1.77 -24.61 4.40
C GLN A 103 -1.41 -23.67 5.55
N THR A 104 -1.27 -22.39 5.28
CA THR A 104 -0.98 -21.38 6.31
C THR A 104 -2.13 -21.27 7.32
N ALA A 105 -3.39 -21.32 6.86
CA ALA A 105 -4.57 -21.31 7.73
C ALA A 105 -4.58 -22.52 8.67
N ASN A 106 -4.25 -23.70 8.15
CA ASN A 106 -4.18 -24.93 8.95
C ASN A 106 -3.04 -24.87 9.97
N SER A 107 -1.87 -24.37 9.59
CA SER A 107 -0.75 -24.16 10.50
C SER A 107 -1.09 -23.15 11.60
N LEU A 108 -1.72 -22.03 11.23
CA LEU A 108 -2.21 -21.04 12.19
C LEU A 108 -3.22 -21.63 13.16
N GLN A 109 -4.18 -22.43 12.66
CA GLN A 109 -5.17 -23.12 13.51
C GLN A 109 -4.49 -24.08 14.49
N SER A 110 -3.49 -24.84 14.05
CA SER A 110 -2.72 -25.75 14.92
C SER A 110 -2.00 -24.96 16.02
N THR A 111 -1.35 -23.86 15.66
CA THR A 111 -0.67 -22.97 16.62
C THR A 111 -1.63 -22.45 17.67
N LEU A 112 -2.80 -21.93 17.26
CA LEU A 112 -3.81 -21.44 18.21
C LEU A 112 -4.26 -22.55 19.18
N ASN A 113 -4.46 -23.77 18.69
CA ASN A 113 -4.84 -24.92 19.52
C ASN A 113 -3.72 -25.32 20.51
N GLU A 114 -2.44 -25.30 20.09
CA GLU A 114 -1.27 -25.61 20.94
C GLU A 114 -1.15 -24.63 22.12
N PHE A 115 -1.51 -23.35 21.90
CA PHE A 115 -1.55 -22.36 22.97
C PHE A 115 -2.87 -22.40 23.81
N GLY A 116 -3.69 -23.43 23.60
CA GLY A 116 -4.93 -23.65 24.36
C GLY A 116 -5.99 -22.59 24.08
N LEU A 117 -6.02 -22.07 22.86
CA LEU A 117 -7.09 -21.22 22.36
C LEU A 117 -8.14 -22.06 21.63
N HIS A 118 -9.40 -21.72 21.85
CA HIS A 118 -10.54 -22.32 21.15
C HIS A 118 -11.01 -21.49 19.95
N SER A 119 -10.21 -20.49 19.60
CA SER A 119 -10.43 -19.63 18.43
C SER A 119 -10.31 -20.42 17.13
N ARG A 120 -11.08 -20.03 16.10
CA ARG A 120 -11.12 -20.72 14.82
C ARG A 120 -10.78 -19.78 13.66
N VAL A 121 -9.93 -20.24 12.75
CA VAL A 121 -9.71 -19.57 11.48
C VAL A 121 -10.93 -19.82 10.58
N VAL A 122 -11.66 -18.75 10.23
CA VAL A 122 -12.92 -18.84 9.47
C VAL A 122 -12.76 -18.39 8.00
N GLY A 123 -11.57 -17.93 7.63
CA GLY A 123 -11.25 -17.52 6.26
C GLY A 123 -10.10 -16.54 6.22
N TRP A 124 -9.84 -16.02 5.05
CA TRP A 124 -8.77 -15.04 4.81
C TRP A 124 -9.14 -14.04 3.74
N ILE A 125 -8.40 -12.92 3.71
CA ILE A 125 -8.37 -11.95 2.61
C ILE A 125 -6.90 -11.84 2.21
N SER A 126 -6.59 -12.19 0.97
CA SER A 126 -5.22 -12.14 0.47
C SER A 126 -5.03 -10.93 -0.43
N GLY A 127 -4.05 -10.10 -0.09
CA GLY A 127 -3.63 -8.95 -0.85
C GLY A 127 -2.26 -9.11 -1.50
N PRO A 128 -1.70 -8.04 -2.07
CA PRO A 128 -0.43 -8.09 -2.79
C PRO A 128 0.78 -8.33 -1.89
N THR A 129 0.75 -7.89 -0.65
CA THR A 129 1.90 -7.94 0.27
C THR A 129 1.66 -8.74 1.52
N VAL A 130 0.41 -8.76 2.00
CA VAL A 130 -0.01 -9.45 3.23
C VAL A 130 -1.29 -10.24 3.00
N THR A 131 -1.50 -11.25 3.80
CA THR A 131 -2.78 -11.97 3.92
C THR A 131 -3.32 -11.79 5.32
N THR A 132 -4.57 -11.37 5.44
CA THR A 132 -5.29 -11.24 6.70
C THR A 132 -6.15 -12.48 6.94
N PHE A 133 -5.78 -13.29 7.91
CA PHE A 133 -6.58 -14.42 8.37
C PHE A 133 -7.63 -13.94 9.36
N LYS A 134 -8.88 -14.32 9.12
CA LYS A 134 -10.02 -13.99 9.98
C LYS A 134 -10.18 -15.07 11.02
N VAL A 135 -10.07 -14.68 12.28
CA VAL A 135 -10.15 -15.60 13.41
C VAL A 135 -11.37 -15.24 14.26
N GLN A 136 -12.23 -16.23 14.48
CA GLN A 136 -13.34 -16.12 15.41
C GLN A 136 -12.88 -16.56 16.81
N PRO A 137 -12.89 -15.67 17.80
CA PRO A 137 -12.58 -16.04 19.19
C PRO A 137 -13.54 -17.11 19.71
N GLY A 138 -13.03 -18.02 20.55
CA GLY A 138 -13.84 -18.99 21.25
C GLY A 138 -14.78 -18.33 22.28
N GLU A 139 -15.83 -19.04 22.72
CA GLU A 139 -16.76 -18.53 23.72
C GLU A 139 -16.05 -18.21 25.04
N GLY A 140 -16.20 -16.97 25.52
CA GLY A 140 -15.56 -16.50 26.74
C GLY A 140 -14.05 -16.23 26.62
N GLU A 141 -13.47 -16.36 25.43
CA GLU A 141 -12.06 -16.11 25.19
C GLU A 141 -11.76 -14.62 25.08
N ARG A 142 -10.74 -14.17 25.80
CA ARG A 142 -10.32 -12.77 25.77
C ARG A 142 -9.44 -12.53 24.56
N VAL A 143 -9.74 -11.50 23.77
CA VAL A 143 -8.96 -11.08 22.59
C VAL A 143 -7.48 -10.85 22.93
N SER A 144 -7.19 -10.33 24.14
CA SER A 144 -5.81 -10.12 24.59
C SER A 144 -4.98 -11.40 24.64
N ARG A 145 -5.58 -12.58 24.85
CA ARG A 145 -4.86 -13.86 24.79
C ARG A 145 -4.35 -14.15 23.38
N ILE A 146 -5.14 -13.79 22.37
CA ILE A 146 -4.75 -13.95 20.97
C ILE A 146 -3.68 -12.90 20.62
N SER A 147 -3.91 -11.64 20.99
CA SER A 147 -2.97 -10.55 20.66
C SER A 147 -1.57 -10.72 21.25
N ASN A 148 -1.47 -11.39 22.41
CA ASN A 148 -0.17 -11.64 23.05
C ASN A 148 0.65 -12.75 22.37
N LEU A 149 0.12 -13.42 21.35
CA LEU A 149 0.79 -14.50 20.63
C LEU A 149 1.44 -14.05 19.31
N GLU A 150 1.61 -12.75 19.07
CA GLU A 150 2.19 -12.24 17.81
C GLU A 150 3.55 -12.88 17.52
N ASP A 151 4.45 -12.90 18.50
CA ASP A 151 5.79 -13.44 18.34
C ASP A 151 5.78 -14.98 18.22
N ASP A 152 4.93 -15.65 19.00
CA ASP A 152 4.80 -17.11 18.97
C ASP A 152 4.25 -17.61 17.63
N ILE A 153 3.23 -16.91 17.10
CA ILE A 153 2.65 -17.19 15.79
C ILE A 153 3.67 -16.88 14.69
N ALA A 154 4.41 -15.79 14.79
CA ALA A 154 5.46 -15.45 13.84
C ALA A 154 6.52 -16.54 13.79
N LEU A 155 6.96 -17.04 14.95
CA LEU A 155 7.93 -18.13 15.07
C LEU A 155 7.40 -19.43 14.47
N SER A 156 6.17 -19.82 14.83
CA SER A 156 5.54 -21.06 14.37
C SER A 156 5.35 -21.11 12.85
N LEU A 157 5.03 -19.97 12.25
CA LEU A 157 4.81 -19.84 10.80
C LEU A 157 6.08 -19.47 10.03
N ALA A 158 7.23 -19.35 10.70
CA ALA A 158 8.48 -18.85 10.13
C ALA A 158 8.31 -17.51 9.39
N ALA A 159 7.40 -16.65 9.88
CA ALA A 159 7.13 -15.33 9.34
C ALA A 159 8.07 -14.30 9.98
N GLN A 160 8.44 -13.25 9.22
CA GLN A 160 9.29 -12.18 9.74
C GLN A 160 8.64 -11.39 10.87
N SER A 161 7.33 -11.20 10.76
CA SER A 161 6.48 -10.53 11.74
C SER A 161 5.02 -10.93 11.47
N VAL A 162 4.22 -10.89 12.50
CA VAL A 162 2.77 -11.05 12.41
C VAL A 162 2.17 -9.82 13.07
N ARG A 163 1.03 -9.36 12.59
CA ARG A 163 0.28 -8.28 13.23
C ARG A 163 -1.11 -8.76 13.58
N ILE A 164 -1.50 -8.58 14.82
CA ILE A 164 -2.84 -8.94 15.31
C ILE A 164 -3.61 -7.67 15.62
N PHE A 165 -4.82 -7.57 15.10
CA PHE A 165 -5.71 -6.44 15.38
C PHE A 165 -7.14 -6.91 15.57
N ALA A 166 -7.85 -6.25 16.45
CA ALA A 166 -9.23 -6.57 16.75
C ALA A 166 -10.02 -5.31 17.16
N PRO A 167 -11.26 -5.24 16.71
CA PRO A 167 -11.91 -6.12 15.73
C PRO A 167 -11.52 -5.75 14.28
N ILE A 168 -11.74 -6.70 13.36
CA ILE A 168 -11.78 -6.35 11.93
C ILE A 168 -12.97 -5.41 11.73
N PRO A 169 -12.81 -4.24 11.10
CA PRO A 169 -13.87 -3.25 10.94
C PRO A 169 -15.17 -3.87 10.39
N GLY A 170 -16.28 -3.62 11.08
CA GLY A 170 -17.59 -4.14 10.70
C GLY A 170 -17.86 -5.61 11.08
N THR A 171 -16.97 -6.25 11.84
CA THR A 171 -17.13 -7.66 12.27
C THR A 171 -16.77 -7.84 13.73
N SER A 172 -17.06 -9.03 14.28
CA SER A 172 -16.61 -9.48 15.61
C SER A 172 -15.38 -10.41 15.54
N LEU A 173 -14.63 -10.35 14.43
CA LEU A 173 -13.48 -11.22 14.17
C LEU A 173 -12.17 -10.52 14.53
N VAL A 174 -11.17 -11.32 14.86
CA VAL A 174 -9.78 -10.89 15.01
C VAL A 174 -9.07 -11.06 13.67
N GLY A 175 -8.32 -10.07 13.25
CA GLY A 175 -7.45 -10.12 12.07
C GLY A 175 -6.04 -10.50 12.47
N ILE A 176 -5.47 -11.49 11.79
CA ILE A 176 -4.06 -11.87 11.90
C ILE A 176 -3.44 -11.66 10.53
N GLU A 177 -2.64 -10.60 10.39
CA GLU A 177 -1.92 -10.28 9.15
C GLU A 177 -0.58 -11.00 9.11
N ILE A 178 -0.37 -11.78 8.07
CA ILE A 178 0.87 -12.52 7.81
C ILE A 178 1.44 -12.03 6.48
N PRO A 179 2.71 -11.58 6.43
CA PRO A 179 3.36 -11.19 5.19
C PRO A 179 3.41 -12.36 4.20
N ASN A 180 3.07 -12.09 2.95
CA ASN A 180 3.16 -13.09 1.88
C ASN A 180 4.63 -13.47 1.63
N ALA A 181 4.89 -14.75 1.41
CA ALA A 181 6.24 -15.25 1.06
C ALA A 181 6.76 -14.62 -0.24
N LYS A 182 5.86 -14.43 -1.22
CA LYS A 182 6.11 -13.69 -2.45
C LYS A 182 5.27 -12.43 -2.43
N ARG A 183 5.91 -11.27 -2.30
CA ARG A 183 5.21 -9.99 -2.32
C ARG A 183 5.11 -9.45 -3.73
N GLN A 184 3.96 -8.90 -4.09
CA GLN A 184 3.78 -8.16 -5.34
C GLN A 184 4.26 -6.72 -5.16
N ASN A 185 5.00 -6.21 -6.14
CA ASN A 185 5.37 -4.80 -6.14
C ASN A 185 4.15 -3.96 -6.54
N VAL A 186 3.90 -2.92 -5.75
CA VAL A 186 2.91 -1.88 -6.06
C VAL A 186 3.67 -0.66 -6.54
N ASN A 187 3.56 -0.33 -7.83
CA ASN A 187 4.23 0.84 -8.41
C ASN A 187 3.29 2.05 -8.39
N LEU A 188 3.87 3.24 -8.48
CA LEU A 188 3.08 4.48 -8.57
C LEU A 188 2.07 4.42 -9.73
N GLY A 189 2.48 3.90 -10.89
CA GLY A 189 1.62 3.74 -12.06
C GLY A 189 0.39 2.84 -11.84
N ASP A 190 0.43 1.95 -10.84
CA ASP A 190 -0.68 1.05 -10.52
C ASP A 190 -1.77 1.72 -9.68
N VAL A 191 -1.46 2.84 -9.03
CA VAL A 191 -2.37 3.55 -8.11
C VAL A 191 -2.74 4.94 -8.63
N LEU A 192 -1.83 5.63 -9.29
CA LEU A 192 -2.04 6.99 -9.78
C LEU A 192 -3.31 7.17 -10.65
N PRO A 193 -3.71 6.21 -11.52
CA PRO A 193 -4.96 6.32 -12.30
C PRO A 193 -6.24 6.42 -11.46
N TYR A 194 -6.20 6.00 -10.19
CA TYR A 194 -7.35 6.08 -9.28
C TYR A 194 -7.47 7.42 -8.54
N VAL A 195 -6.47 8.30 -8.69
CA VAL A 195 -6.49 9.64 -8.12
C VAL A 195 -7.33 10.54 -9.02
N GLN A 196 -8.51 10.93 -8.56
CA GLN A 196 -9.49 11.70 -9.34
C GLN A 196 -9.82 13.06 -8.73
N GLY A 197 -9.27 13.37 -7.57
CA GLY A 197 -9.51 14.61 -6.85
C GLY A 197 -8.65 15.78 -7.30
N GLY A 198 -8.46 16.74 -6.42
CA GLY A 198 -7.70 17.97 -6.67
C GLY A 198 -6.19 17.74 -6.91
N PRO A 199 -5.48 18.82 -7.20
CA PRO A 199 -4.05 18.75 -7.55
C PRO A 199 -3.16 18.20 -6.42
N LEU A 200 -3.62 18.28 -5.16
CA LEU A 200 -2.91 17.78 -3.99
C LEU A 200 -3.38 16.38 -3.53
N GLU A 201 -4.22 15.69 -4.30
CA GLU A 201 -4.57 14.31 -4.00
C GLU A 201 -3.46 13.36 -4.45
N LEU A 202 -3.07 12.44 -3.58
CA LEU A 202 -1.90 11.56 -3.70
C LEU A 202 -2.30 10.11 -3.86
N ALA A 203 -1.52 9.38 -4.65
CA ALA A 203 -1.52 7.92 -4.66
C ALA A 203 -0.62 7.41 -3.54
N ILE A 204 -1.20 6.78 -2.51
CA ILE A 204 -0.45 6.25 -1.36
C ILE A 204 0.03 4.82 -1.60
N GLY A 205 -0.83 3.96 -2.12
CA GLY A 205 -0.53 2.56 -2.32
C GLY A 205 -1.78 1.71 -2.44
N ARG A 206 -1.70 0.48 -1.96
CA ARG A 206 -2.84 -0.46 -1.86
C ARG A 206 -2.98 -0.95 -0.43
N ASP A 207 -4.21 -1.20 -0.02
CA ASP A 207 -4.50 -1.81 1.28
C ASP A 207 -4.25 -3.34 1.27
N ALA A 208 -4.57 -3.98 2.40
CA ALA A 208 -4.44 -5.43 2.56
C ALA A 208 -5.36 -6.23 1.62
N GLU A 209 -6.37 -5.60 1.05
CA GLU A 209 -7.31 -6.21 0.09
C GLU A 209 -6.93 -5.91 -1.38
N GLY A 210 -5.83 -5.16 -1.59
CA GLY A 210 -5.37 -4.74 -2.91
C GLY A 210 -6.10 -3.51 -3.47
N GLN A 211 -6.98 -2.85 -2.69
CA GLN A 211 -7.68 -1.64 -3.13
C GLN A 211 -6.74 -0.43 -3.14
N PRO A 212 -6.88 0.46 -4.12
CA PRO A 212 -6.07 1.67 -4.18
C PRO A 212 -6.40 2.61 -3.02
N ILE A 213 -5.37 3.09 -2.34
CA ILE A 213 -5.46 4.09 -1.28
C ILE A 213 -4.99 5.42 -1.84
N VAL A 214 -5.86 6.40 -1.76
CA VAL A 214 -5.59 7.80 -2.13
C VAL A 214 -5.84 8.71 -0.95
N ALA A 215 -5.11 9.81 -0.86
CA ALA A 215 -5.23 10.77 0.22
C ALA A 215 -5.06 12.20 -0.31
N ASP A 216 -5.78 13.14 0.29
CA ASP A 216 -5.71 14.55 -0.09
C ASP A 216 -4.78 15.30 0.87
N LEU A 217 -3.62 15.71 0.37
CA LEU A 217 -2.61 16.43 1.16
C LEU A 217 -3.16 17.79 1.66
N ALA A 218 -4.09 18.40 0.95
CA ALA A 218 -4.71 19.65 1.38
C ALA A 218 -5.54 19.49 2.67
N LYS A 219 -6.03 18.28 2.94
CA LYS A 219 -6.77 17.94 4.17
C LYS A 219 -5.88 17.47 5.31
N MET A 220 -4.57 17.32 5.03
CA MET A 220 -3.56 16.93 6.02
C MET A 220 -2.71 18.17 6.34
N PRO A 221 -2.92 18.87 7.47
CA PRO A 221 -2.16 20.07 7.80
C PRO A 221 -0.66 19.76 7.94
N HIS A 222 -0.34 18.56 8.42
CA HIS A 222 1.03 18.04 8.54
C HIS A 222 1.05 16.55 8.23
N LEU A 223 2.05 16.11 7.48
CA LEU A 223 2.31 14.71 7.17
C LEU A 223 3.72 14.35 7.63
N LEU A 224 3.82 13.44 8.60
CA LEU A 224 5.09 12.86 9.03
C LEU A 224 5.29 11.50 8.37
N ILE A 225 6.42 11.31 7.67
CA ILE A 225 6.84 10.03 7.11
C ILE A 225 8.09 9.58 7.84
N ALA A 226 7.98 8.53 8.64
CA ALA A 226 9.08 7.97 9.41
C ALA A 226 9.33 6.50 9.03
N GLY A 227 10.56 6.05 9.26
CA GLY A 227 10.95 4.66 8.99
C GLY A 227 12.44 4.44 9.19
N THR A 228 12.81 3.20 9.46
CA THR A 228 14.21 2.75 9.56
C THR A 228 14.90 2.79 8.20
N THR A 229 16.21 2.66 8.18
CA THR A 229 16.98 2.57 6.93
C THR A 229 16.48 1.36 6.11
N GLY A 230 16.22 1.60 4.83
CA GLY A 230 15.70 0.55 3.94
C GLY A 230 14.18 0.32 4.00
N SER A 231 13.42 1.03 4.86
CA SER A 231 11.96 0.88 4.97
C SER A 231 11.17 1.46 3.78
N GLY A 232 11.83 2.21 2.90
CA GLY A 232 11.17 2.84 1.75
C GLY A 232 10.74 4.30 1.96
N LYS A 233 11.17 4.96 3.06
CA LYS A 233 10.81 6.36 3.37
C LYS A 233 11.09 7.30 2.19
N SER A 234 12.31 7.30 1.66
CA SER A 234 12.71 8.16 0.52
C SER A 234 11.97 7.79 -0.77
N VAL A 235 11.71 6.50 -0.98
CA VAL A 235 10.88 6.04 -2.11
C VAL A 235 9.47 6.60 -2.01
N MET A 236 8.87 6.60 -0.82
CA MET A 236 7.54 7.17 -0.59
C MET A 236 7.51 8.68 -0.85
N ILE A 237 8.52 9.43 -0.34
CA ILE A 237 8.63 10.87 -0.58
C ILE A 237 8.74 11.16 -2.08
N ASN A 238 9.62 10.45 -2.80
CA ASN A 238 9.76 10.57 -4.25
C ASN A 238 8.47 10.21 -4.99
N SER A 239 7.74 9.18 -4.53
CA SER A 239 6.44 8.82 -5.11
C SER A 239 5.40 9.92 -4.94
N ILE A 240 5.38 10.62 -3.80
CA ILE A 240 4.52 11.78 -3.56
C ILE A 240 4.86 12.91 -4.52
N ILE A 241 6.15 13.26 -4.62
CA ILE A 241 6.61 14.32 -5.53
C ILE A 241 6.24 13.98 -6.98
N MET A 242 6.52 12.74 -7.41
CA MET A 242 6.19 12.28 -8.76
C MET A 242 4.67 12.27 -9.00
N ALA A 243 3.86 11.88 -8.02
CA ALA A 243 2.40 11.92 -8.14
C ALA A 243 1.89 13.36 -8.39
N LEU A 244 2.46 14.34 -7.71
CA LEU A 244 2.12 15.75 -7.91
C LEU A 244 2.57 16.23 -9.29
N LEU A 245 3.81 15.96 -9.70
CA LEU A 245 4.37 16.38 -10.99
C LEU A 245 3.67 15.74 -12.19
N MET A 246 3.17 14.52 -12.04
CA MET A 246 2.41 13.81 -13.08
C MET A 246 0.98 14.34 -13.27
N ARG A 247 0.46 15.12 -12.32
CA ARG A 247 -0.95 15.52 -12.29
C ARG A 247 -1.18 17.02 -12.22
N SER A 248 -0.15 17.81 -11.94
CA SER A 248 -0.31 19.24 -11.69
C SER A 248 0.72 20.05 -12.47
N LEU A 249 0.26 21.15 -13.05
CA LEU A 249 1.14 22.13 -13.68
C LEU A 249 1.75 23.06 -12.62
N PRO A 250 2.83 23.79 -12.94
CA PRO A 250 3.43 24.77 -12.02
C PRO A 250 2.48 25.91 -11.61
N GLU A 251 1.39 26.10 -12.34
CA GLU A 251 0.33 27.06 -12.03
C GLU A 251 -0.52 26.57 -10.86
N ASP A 252 -0.73 25.24 -10.77
CA ASP A 252 -1.59 24.60 -9.77
C ASP A 252 -0.82 24.29 -8.47
N VAL A 253 0.44 23.81 -8.59
CA VAL A 253 1.23 23.35 -7.44
C VAL A 253 2.65 23.86 -7.52
N ARG A 254 3.12 24.44 -6.42
CA ARG A 254 4.50 24.86 -6.20
C ARG A 254 5.09 24.14 -5.00
N LEU A 255 6.28 23.61 -5.13
CA LEU A 255 6.97 22.86 -4.11
C LEU A 255 8.15 23.65 -3.55
N ILE A 256 8.27 23.67 -2.21
CA ILE A 256 9.48 24.10 -1.52
C ILE A 256 10.07 22.85 -0.87
N MET A 257 11.25 22.44 -1.32
CA MET A 257 11.91 21.22 -0.84
C MET A 257 13.22 21.58 -0.15
N VAL A 258 13.43 20.98 1.03
CA VAL A 258 14.64 21.17 1.83
C VAL A 258 15.23 19.81 2.15
N ASP A 259 16.38 19.49 1.53
CA ASP A 259 17.14 18.27 1.82
C ASP A 259 18.46 18.63 2.51
N PRO A 260 18.53 18.59 3.86
CA PRO A 260 19.75 18.94 4.58
C PRO A 260 20.88 17.93 4.35
N LYS A 261 20.57 16.71 3.93
CA LYS A 261 21.55 15.65 3.66
C LYS A 261 22.01 15.61 2.20
N ARG A 262 21.29 16.23 1.29
CA ARG A 262 21.52 16.23 -0.18
C ARG A 262 21.60 14.83 -0.77
N VAL A 263 20.75 13.91 -0.32
CA VAL A 263 20.77 12.50 -0.75
C VAL A 263 19.37 11.92 -0.98
N GLU A 264 18.32 12.64 -0.65
CA GLU A 264 16.96 12.10 -0.69
C GLU A 264 16.05 12.80 -1.73
N LEU A 265 16.37 14.04 -2.16
CA LEU A 265 15.61 14.87 -3.11
C LEU A 265 16.46 15.26 -4.32
#